data_d148e661e33b71a77a172cabc22215a4
#
_entry.id   d148e661e33b71a77a172cabc22215a4
#
_cell.length_a   1.000
_cell.length_b   1.000
_cell.length_c   1.000
_cell.angle_alpha   90.00
_cell.angle_beta   90.00
_cell.angle_gamma   90.00
#
_symmetry.space_group_name_H-M   'P 1'
#
loop_
_entity.id
_entity.type
_entity.pdbx_description
1 polymer ?
#
loop_
_entity_poly.entity_id
_entity_poly.type
_entity_poly.pdbx_seq_one_letter_code
_entity_poly.pdbx_strand_id
1 'polypeptide(L)'
;MARRRARAPEEFSLSFLDVICCGFGAIILLLMITKTVQPQIIEASTVNLEGKLAALQAQVFELRGETKILNRDLNAKHEQLSEYEERIAILRGKMASAKSRYDSLQVQTSSSSAISGQLAIAKQTLTQEQRRLLGTQHQAKNQLIGGIPVDSEYIIFIIDTSGSMYSYAWERVLEEVEATLSIYPEVKGIQVMNDMGQYMFSSYRGKWIPDTPGRRRAIIQNLRSWNVFSNSSPVEGIKAAISTFAKSGKKISIYVFGDDSDSTEKGINEVTNRLAEINNTRANAKPWVRIHAIGFSTLWGDDKKFSELAGALTRTSGGVFVGLTSLN
;
A
#
# COMPACT_ATOMS: atom_id res chain seq x y z
N MET A 1 -104.57 -59.96 -26.41
CA MET A 1 -103.92 -59.98 -25.08
C MET A 1 -102.39 -60.10 -25.26
N ALA A 2 -101.64 -59.01 -25.15
CA ALA A 2 -100.15 -58.99 -25.32
C ALA A 2 -99.52 -58.63 -23.94
N ARG A 3 -98.84 -59.64 -23.38
CA ARG A 3 -98.09 -59.44 -22.12
C ARG A 3 -96.77 -58.67 -22.40
N ARG A 4 -96.65 -57.49 -21.89
CA ARG A 4 -95.41 -56.76 -21.81
C ARG A 4 -94.48 -57.44 -20.78
N ARG A 5 -93.34 -57.91 -21.18
CA ARG A 5 -92.23 -58.28 -20.28
C ARG A 5 -91.54 -57.05 -19.82
N ALA A 6 -91.50 -56.82 -18.48
CA ALA A 6 -90.65 -55.79 -17.86
C ALA A 6 -89.19 -56.25 -17.96
N ARG A 7 -88.31 -55.35 -18.40
CA ARG A 7 -86.86 -55.51 -18.33
C ARG A 7 -86.45 -55.24 -16.87
N ALA A 8 -85.73 -56.16 -16.32
CA ALA A 8 -85.02 -55.99 -15.02
C ALA A 8 -83.94 -54.91 -15.14
N PRO A 9 -83.70 -54.09 -14.14
CA PRO A 9 -82.58 -53.19 -14.15
C PRO A 9 -81.27 -53.98 -14.07
N GLU A 10 -80.30 -53.61 -14.90
CA GLU A 10 -78.94 -54.12 -14.82
C GLU A 10 -78.36 -53.70 -13.47
N GLU A 11 -78.05 -54.65 -12.62
CA GLU A 11 -77.31 -54.44 -11.39
C GLU A 11 -75.86 -54.15 -11.72
N PHE A 12 -75.43 -52.92 -11.54
CA PHE A 12 -73.99 -52.59 -11.62
C PHE A 12 -73.25 -53.44 -10.61
N SER A 13 -72.35 -54.29 -11.11
CA SER A 13 -71.56 -55.16 -10.28
C SER A 13 -70.68 -54.30 -9.34
N LEU A 14 -70.71 -54.63 -8.05
CA LEU A 14 -69.86 -53.98 -7.03
C LEU A 14 -68.39 -53.92 -7.45
N SER A 15 -67.97 -54.91 -8.19
CA SER A 15 -66.61 -55.00 -8.75
C SER A 15 -66.23 -53.86 -9.76
N PHE A 16 -67.28 -53.40 -10.52
CA PHE A 16 -67.10 -52.31 -11.48
C PHE A 16 -66.97 -50.95 -10.74
N LEU A 17 -67.68 -50.77 -9.68
CA LEU A 17 -67.61 -49.58 -8.88
C LEU A 17 -66.29 -49.48 -8.11
N ASP A 18 -65.77 -50.62 -7.65
CA ASP A 18 -64.48 -50.70 -6.94
C ASP A 18 -63.28 -50.34 -7.90
N VAL A 19 -63.30 -50.83 -9.10
CA VAL A 19 -62.29 -50.50 -10.13
C VAL A 19 -62.32 -49.00 -10.48
N ILE A 20 -63.50 -48.40 -10.60
CA ILE A 20 -63.62 -46.97 -10.87
C ILE A 20 -63.12 -46.15 -9.69
N CYS A 21 -63.50 -46.53 -8.44
CA CYS A 21 -63.03 -45.84 -7.27
C CYS A 21 -61.52 -45.92 -7.05
N CYS A 22 -60.91 -47.10 -7.27
CA CYS A 22 -59.48 -47.26 -7.21
C CYS A 22 -58.74 -46.48 -8.32
N GLY A 23 -59.28 -46.51 -9.55
CA GLY A 23 -58.72 -45.72 -10.65
C GLY A 23 -58.79 -44.22 -10.42
N PHE A 24 -59.92 -43.74 -9.94
CA PHE A 24 -60.10 -42.33 -9.62
C PHE A 24 -59.25 -41.88 -8.45
N GLY A 25 -59.14 -42.71 -7.40
CA GLY A 25 -58.24 -42.48 -6.27
C GLY A 25 -56.75 -42.37 -6.70
N ALA A 26 -56.32 -43.27 -7.56
CA ALA A 26 -54.95 -43.24 -8.13
C ALA A 26 -54.67 -41.99 -8.96
N ILE A 27 -55.65 -41.54 -9.78
CA ILE A 27 -55.55 -40.30 -10.55
C ILE A 27 -55.50 -39.07 -9.64
N ILE A 28 -56.32 -38.99 -8.63
CA ILE A 28 -56.33 -37.90 -7.63
C ILE A 28 -55.00 -37.85 -6.89
N LEU A 29 -54.47 -39.00 -6.48
CA LEU A 29 -53.21 -39.08 -5.76
C LEU A 29 -52.03 -38.66 -6.66
N LEU A 30 -52.04 -39.07 -7.91
CA LEU A 30 -51.04 -38.65 -8.91
C LEU A 30 -51.12 -37.16 -9.21
N LEU A 31 -52.34 -36.60 -9.28
CA LEU A 31 -52.57 -35.17 -9.48
C LEU A 31 -52.15 -34.35 -8.26
N MET A 32 -52.31 -34.90 -7.07
CA MET A 32 -51.90 -34.26 -5.81
C MET A 32 -50.37 -34.23 -5.71
N ILE A 33 -49.67 -35.32 -6.06
CA ILE A 33 -48.21 -35.38 -6.07
C ILE A 33 -47.65 -34.43 -7.11
N THR A 34 -48.18 -34.38 -8.31
CA THR A 34 -47.72 -33.49 -9.37
C THR A 34 -47.95 -32.01 -9.02
N LYS A 35 -49.04 -31.66 -8.37
CA LYS A 35 -49.31 -30.27 -7.91
C LYS A 35 -48.42 -29.83 -6.75
N THR A 36 -48.07 -30.74 -5.83
CA THR A 36 -47.23 -30.37 -4.67
C THR A 36 -45.75 -30.28 -4.99
N VAL A 37 -45.27 -31.08 -5.97
CA VAL A 37 -43.81 -31.13 -6.30
C VAL A 37 -43.39 -30.01 -7.24
N GLN A 38 -44.22 -29.63 -8.23
CA GLN A 38 -43.87 -28.59 -9.21
C GLN A 38 -43.62 -27.22 -8.63
N PRO A 39 -44.44 -26.66 -7.71
CA PRO A 39 -44.15 -25.32 -7.17
C PRO A 39 -42.88 -25.28 -6.34
N GLN A 40 -42.56 -26.30 -5.58
CA GLN A 40 -41.34 -26.33 -4.75
C GLN A 40 -40.06 -26.38 -5.57
N ILE A 41 -40.05 -27.10 -6.70
CA ILE A 41 -38.88 -27.16 -7.59
C ILE A 41 -38.67 -25.83 -8.31
N ILE A 42 -39.76 -25.18 -8.74
CA ILE A 42 -39.67 -23.84 -9.38
C ILE A 42 -39.20 -22.81 -8.36
N GLU A 43 -39.72 -22.82 -7.14
CA GLU A 43 -39.35 -21.87 -6.10
C GLU A 43 -37.89 -22.02 -5.65
N ALA A 44 -37.42 -23.26 -5.45
CA ALA A 44 -36.02 -23.54 -5.17
C ALA A 44 -35.07 -23.15 -6.34
N SER A 45 -35.54 -23.29 -7.58
CA SER A 45 -34.77 -22.88 -8.77
C SER A 45 -34.70 -21.34 -8.89
N THR A 46 -35.80 -20.62 -8.63
CA THR A 46 -35.83 -19.15 -8.68
C THR A 46 -34.98 -18.52 -7.59
N VAL A 47 -35.03 -19.03 -6.37
CA VAL A 47 -34.16 -18.57 -5.26
C VAL A 47 -32.69 -18.78 -5.60
N ASN A 48 -32.33 -19.90 -6.21
CA ASN A 48 -30.94 -20.17 -6.66
C ASN A 48 -30.53 -19.21 -7.79
N LEU A 49 -31.43 -18.91 -8.71
CA LEU A 49 -31.17 -17.95 -9.80
C LEU A 49 -31.04 -16.51 -9.31
N GLU A 50 -31.88 -16.09 -8.36
CA GLU A 50 -31.79 -14.79 -7.72
C GLU A 50 -30.48 -14.62 -6.93
N GLY A 51 -30.07 -15.66 -6.18
CA GLY A 51 -28.78 -15.67 -5.51
C GLY A 51 -27.58 -15.57 -6.46
N LYS A 52 -27.64 -16.27 -7.60
CA LYS A 52 -26.62 -16.15 -8.66
C LYS A 52 -26.64 -14.77 -9.31
N LEU A 53 -27.82 -14.21 -9.56
CA LEU A 53 -27.96 -12.87 -10.12
C LEU A 53 -27.35 -11.81 -9.20
N ALA A 54 -27.65 -11.88 -7.90
CA ALA A 54 -27.08 -10.97 -6.92
C ALA A 54 -25.56 -11.10 -6.82
N ALA A 55 -25.03 -12.34 -6.86
CA ALA A 55 -23.59 -12.59 -6.87
C ALA A 55 -22.92 -12.02 -8.12
N LEU A 56 -23.52 -12.21 -9.30
CA LEU A 56 -23.02 -11.65 -10.56
C LEU A 56 -23.10 -10.13 -10.57
N GLN A 57 -24.14 -9.52 -10.02
CA GLN A 57 -24.25 -8.07 -9.88
C GLN A 57 -23.17 -7.52 -8.96
N ALA A 58 -22.87 -8.18 -7.86
CA ALA A 58 -21.77 -7.83 -6.95
C ALA A 58 -20.42 -7.90 -7.68
N GLN A 59 -20.17 -8.97 -8.44
CA GLN A 59 -18.95 -9.11 -9.23
C GLN A 59 -18.81 -8.02 -10.32
N VAL A 60 -19.91 -7.68 -11.01
CA VAL A 60 -19.91 -6.59 -11.99
C VAL A 60 -19.62 -5.24 -11.32
N PHE A 61 -20.14 -5.01 -10.13
CA PHE A 61 -19.84 -3.78 -9.38
C PHE A 61 -18.37 -3.72 -8.95
N GLU A 62 -17.83 -4.82 -8.48
CA GLU A 62 -16.41 -4.96 -8.11
C GLU A 62 -15.51 -4.73 -9.33
N LEU A 63 -15.78 -5.43 -10.45
CA LEU A 63 -15.02 -5.27 -11.69
C LEU A 63 -15.08 -3.84 -12.25
N ARG A 64 -16.23 -3.16 -12.14
CA ARG A 64 -16.34 -1.74 -12.52
C ARG A 64 -15.50 -0.84 -11.61
N GLY A 65 -15.45 -1.14 -10.33
CA GLY A 65 -14.57 -0.46 -9.37
C GLY A 65 -13.10 -0.62 -9.74
N GLU A 66 -12.67 -1.85 -9.97
CA GLU A 66 -11.30 -2.17 -10.39
C GLU A 66 -10.94 -1.51 -11.73
N THR A 67 -11.85 -1.56 -12.71
CA THR A 67 -11.64 -0.92 -14.02
C THR A 67 -11.44 0.59 -13.88
N LYS A 68 -12.19 1.24 -12.97
CA LYS A 68 -12.06 2.69 -12.73
C LYS A 68 -10.71 3.02 -12.10
N ILE A 69 -10.26 2.19 -11.14
CA ILE A 69 -8.93 2.33 -10.52
C ILE A 69 -7.84 2.12 -11.57
N LEU A 70 -7.95 1.05 -12.35
CA LEU A 70 -6.98 0.71 -13.40
C LEU A 70 -6.87 1.81 -14.48
N ASN A 71 -7.99 2.39 -14.89
CA ASN A 71 -8.00 3.51 -15.85
C ASN A 71 -7.35 4.77 -15.26
N ARG A 72 -7.57 5.04 -13.97
CA ARG A 72 -6.90 6.15 -13.29
C ARG A 72 -5.39 5.91 -13.23
N ASP A 73 -4.97 4.70 -12.88
CA ASP A 73 -3.56 4.32 -12.82
C ASP A 73 -2.91 4.36 -14.22
N LEU A 74 -3.63 3.93 -15.25
CA LEU A 74 -3.17 4.02 -16.64
C LEU A 74 -2.94 5.48 -17.06
N ASN A 75 -3.89 6.36 -16.77
CA ASN A 75 -3.76 7.77 -17.11
C ASN A 75 -2.58 8.42 -16.35
N ALA A 76 -2.43 8.11 -15.07
CA ALA A 76 -1.29 8.58 -14.28
C ALA A 76 0.05 8.07 -14.85
N LYS A 77 0.09 6.82 -15.32
CA LYS A 77 1.26 6.27 -16.02
C LYS A 77 1.58 6.97 -17.34
N HIS A 78 0.55 7.30 -18.11
CA HIS A 78 0.73 8.06 -19.35
C HIS A 78 1.30 9.45 -19.08
N GLU A 79 0.81 10.11 -18.04
CA GLU A 79 1.31 11.42 -17.63
C GLU A 79 2.78 11.33 -17.17
N GLN A 80 3.13 10.32 -16.35
CA GLN A 80 4.52 10.05 -15.99
C GLN A 80 5.41 9.80 -17.21
N LEU A 81 4.92 9.02 -18.17
CA LEU A 81 5.67 8.70 -19.38
C LEU A 81 5.98 9.96 -20.18
N SER A 82 4.99 10.84 -20.35
CA SER A 82 5.17 12.14 -21.01
C SER A 82 6.19 13.02 -20.27
N GLU A 83 6.09 13.07 -18.94
CA GLU A 83 7.06 13.80 -18.11
C GLU A 83 8.48 13.23 -18.23
N TYR A 84 8.61 11.90 -18.26
CA TYR A 84 9.92 11.25 -18.47
C TYR A 84 10.51 11.54 -19.85
N GLU A 85 9.68 11.56 -20.90
CA GLU A 85 10.14 11.91 -22.25
C GLU A 85 10.69 13.34 -22.30
N GLU A 86 10.01 14.28 -21.67
CA GLU A 86 10.47 15.67 -21.57
C GLU A 86 11.77 15.77 -20.76
N ARG A 87 11.84 15.08 -19.63
CA ARG A 87 13.07 15.04 -18.81
C ARG A 87 14.24 14.41 -19.55
N ILE A 88 14.02 13.34 -20.29
CA ILE A 88 15.04 12.71 -21.15
C ILE A 88 15.53 13.71 -22.19
N ALA A 89 14.67 14.49 -22.80
CA ALA A 89 15.07 15.51 -23.76
C ALA A 89 15.94 16.61 -23.12
N ILE A 90 15.53 17.10 -21.93
CA ILE A 90 16.29 18.08 -21.14
C ILE A 90 17.64 17.52 -20.71
N LEU A 91 17.67 16.27 -20.20
CA LEU A 91 18.91 15.62 -19.78
C LEU A 91 19.87 15.40 -20.94
N ARG A 92 19.36 15.00 -22.11
CA ARG A 92 20.19 14.88 -23.32
C ARG A 92 20.80 16.22 -23.72
N GLY A 93 20.05 17.30 -23.62
CA GLY A 93 20.54 18.66 -23.85
C GLY A 93 21.62 19.06 -22.83
N LYS A 94 21.38 18.80 -21.55
CA LYS A 94 22.37 19.06 -20.48
C LYS A 94 23.63 18.21 -20.66
N MET A 95 23.47 16.93 -21.01
CA MET A 95 24.59 16.02 -21.25
C MET A 95 25.42 16.47 -22.45
N ALA A 96 24.77 16.92 -23.55
CA ALA A 96 25.48 17.48 -24.70
C ALA A 96 26.25 18.75 -24.33
N SER A 97 25.66 19.65 -23.54
CA SER A 97 26.32 20.87 -23.06
C SER A 97 27.45 20.56 -22.07
N ALA A 98 27.25 19.59 -21.16
CA ALA A 98 28.29 19.15 -20.24
C ALA A 98 29.47 18.49 -20.99
N LYS A 99 29.16 17.65 -21.99
CA LYS A 99 30.18 17.04 -22.85
C LYS A 99 30.97 18.09 -23.61
N SER A 100 30.31 19.08 -24.21
CA SER A 100 30.97 20.19 -24.87
C SER A 100 31.88 21.00 -23.91
N ARG A 101 31.42 21.22 -22.66
CA ARG A 101 32.24 21.85 -21.61
C ARG A 101 33.40 20.96 -21.19
N TYR A 102 33.18 19.66 -21.04
CA TYR A 102 34.23 18.70 -20.71
C TYR A 102 35.30 18.67 -21.81
N ASP A 103 34.88 18.57 -23.06
CA ASP A 103 35.79 18.57 -24.20
C ASP A 103 36.59 19.88 -24.27
N SER A 104 35.98 21.03 -23.95
CA SER A 104 36.68 22.33 -23.88
C SER A 104 37.62 22.44 -22.68
N LEU A 105 37.24 21.80 -21.52
CA LEU A 105 38.09 21.75 -20.32
C LEU A 105 39.25 20.75 -20.47
N GLN A 106 39.08 19.65 -21.19
CA GLN A 106 40.10 18.66 -21.44
C GLN A 106 41.25 19.23 -22.24
N VAL A 107 40.99 20.20 -23.14
CA VAL A 107 42.02 20.95 -23.86
C VAL A 107 42.80 21.88 -22.90
N GLN A 108 42.23 22.30 -21.78
CA GLN A 108 42.85 23.21 -20.79
C GLN A 108 43.53 22.49 -19.61
N THR A 109 43.37 21.16 -19.44
CA THR A 109 43.71 20.52 -18.16
C THR A 109 44.76 19.42 -18.23
N SER A 110 45.92 19.72 -18.78
CA SER A 110 47.12 18.92 -18.50
C SER A 110 47.70 19.13 -17.09
N SER A 111 47.13 20.05 -16.32
CA SER A 111 47.53 20.33 -14.91
C SER A 111 46.63 19.77 -13.82
N SER A 112 45.45 19.19 -14.15
CA SER A 112 44.45 18.73 -13.16
C SER A 112 44.62 17.28 -12.69
N SER A 113 45.49 16.48 -13.34
CA SER A 113 45.73 15.09 -12.91
C SER A 113 46.40 14.98 -11.53
N ALA A 114 47.17 15.97 -11.13
CA ALA A 114 47.82 16.02 -9.84
C ALA A 114 46.81 16.30 -8.69
N ILE A 115 45.79 17.14 -8.96
CA ILE A 115 44.79 17.52 -7.96
C ILE A 115 43.79 16.36 -7.74
N SER A 116 43.37 15.63 -8.79
CA SER A 116 42.48 14.49 -8.65
C SER A 116 43.16 13.31 -7.94
N GLY A 117 44.48 13.11 -8.13
CA GLY A 117 45.24 12.15 -7.35
C GLY A 117 45.32 12.49 -5.87
N GLN A 118 45.53 13.76 -5.54
CA GLN A 118 45.51 14.20 -4.13
C GLN A 118 44.14 14.10 -3.49
N LEU A 119 43.06 14.39 -4.24
CA LEU A 119 41.70 14.25 -3.75
C LEU A 119 41.32 12.78 -3.51
N ALA A 120 41.72 11.86 -4.37
CA ALA A 120 41.53 10.43 -4.20
C ALA A 120 42.26 9.90 -2.95
N ILE A 121 43.49 10.34 -2.72
CA ILE A 121 44.26 9.99 -1.52
C ILE A 121 43.57 10.57 -0.25
N ALA A 122 43.14 11.83 -0.30
CA ALA A 122 42.43 12.44 0.82
C ALA A 122 41.10 11.75 1.12
N LYS A 123 40.33 11.34 0.11
CA LYS A 123 39.08 10.59 0.25
C LYS A 123 39.33 9.20 0.83
N GLN A 124 40.42 8.54 0.44
CA GLN A 124 40.76 7.23 0.96
C GLN A 124 41.23 7.30 2.42
N THR A 125 41.99 8.30 2.81
CA THR A 125 42.41 8.52 4.20
C THR A 125 41.25 8.91 5.08
N LEU A 126 40.33 9.74 4.60
CA LEU A 126 39.08 10.10 5.32
C LEU A 126 38.19 8.88 5.54
N THR A 127 38.06 8.02 4.54
CA THR A 127 37.25 6.77 4.65
C THR A 127 37.89 5.77 5.62
N GLN A 128 39.22 5.68 5.66
CA GLN A 128 39.94 4.84 6.64
C GLN A 128 39.79 5.37 8.07
N GLU A 129 39.90 6.68 8.26
CA GLU A 129 39.72 7.31 9.57
C GLU A 129 38.29 7.20 10.05
N GLN A 130 37.30 7.36 9.16
CA GLN A 130 35.90 7.13 9.44
C GLN A 130 35.60 5.68 9.86
N ARG A 131 36.20 4.69 9.19
CA ARG A 131 36.13 3.27 9.60
C ARG A 131 36.81 3.01 10.94
N ARG A 132 37.95 3.68 11.23
CA ARG A 132 38.65 3.58 12.49
C ARG A 132 37.82 4.14 13.65
N LEU A 133 37.16 5.28 13.45
CA LEU A 133 36.30 5.91 14.43
C LEU A 133 34.99 5.13 14.67
N LEU A 134 34.41 4.56 13.61
CA LEU A 134 33.23 3.69 13.72
C LEU A 134 33.56 2.35 14.38
N GLY A 135 34.75 1.80 14.16
CA GLY A 135 35.21 0.54 14.79
C GLY A 135 35.41 0.62 16.31
N THR A 136 35.71 1.83 16.83
CA THR A 136 35.89 2.05 18.27
C THR A 136 34.58 2.39 19.03
N GLN A 137 33.52 2.74 18.32
CA GLN A 137 32.22 3.08 18.93
C GLN A 137 31.23 1.91 19.06
N HIS A 138 31.55 0.71 18.58
CA HIS A 138 30.62 -0.42 18.53
C HIS A 138 30.42 -1.18 19.85
N GLN A 139 30.91 -0.68 20.97
CA GLN A 139 30.70 -1.34 22.29
C GLN A 139 29.83 -0.55 23.28
N ALA A 140 29.26 0.57 22.91
CA ALA A 140 28.25 1.21 23.74
C ALA A 140 26.86 0.79 23.25
N LYS A 141 26.05 0.20 24.13
CA LYS A 141 24.60 0.01 23.96
C LYS A 141 23.90 1.37 23.79
N ASN A 142 24.14 2.06 22.70
CA ASN A 142 23.44 3.30 22.40
C ASN A 142 22.16 2.94 21.64
N GLN A 143 21.01 3.18 22.28
CA GLN A 143 19.68 3.20 21.69
C GLN A 143 19.49 4.30 20.64
N LEU A 144 20.56 4.95 20.23
CA LEU A 144 20.58 6.05 19.25
C LEU A 144 21.58 5.69 18.15
N ILE A 145 21.08 5.50 16.92
CA ILE A 145 21.91 5.33 15.73
C ILE A 145 21.60 6.49 14.80
N GLY A 146 22.63 7.27 14.45
CA GLY A 146 22.43 8.48 13.64
C GLY A 146 21.52 9.55 14.30
N GLY A 147 21.41 9.55 15.64
CA GLY A 147 20.48 10.43 16.36
C GLY A 147 19.04 9.91 16.44
N ILE A 148 18.70 8.80 15.78
CA ILE A 148 17.36 8.22 15.78
C ILE A 148 17.21 7.24 16.96
N PRO A 149 16.20 7.41 17.85
CA PRO A 149 15.93 6.46 18.93
C PRO A 149 15.38 5.14 18.39
N VAL A 150 16.07 4.04 18.65
CA VAL A 150 15.71 2.67 18.20
C VAL A 150 15.06 1.91 19.36
N ASP A 151 13.88 2.37 19.83
CA ASP A 151 13.15 1.75 20.94
C ASP A 151 11.71 1.38 20.60
N SER A 152 11.37 1.38 19.32
CA SER A 152 10.01 1.09 18.84
C SER A 152 9.79 -0.40 18.63
N GLU A 153 8.56 -0.84 18.94
CA GLU A 153 8.12 -2.22 18.75
C GLU A 153 7.56 -2.48 17.35
N TYR A 154 7.12 -1.43 16.68
CA TYR A 154 6.52 -1.48 15.35
C TYR A 154 7.11 -0.38 14.46
N ILE A 155 7.26 -0.68 13.19
CA ILE A 155 7.79 0.26 12.19
C ILE A 155 6.81 0.40 11.04
N ILE A 156 6.59 1.62 10.61
CA ILE A 156 5.83 1.93 9.39
C ILE A 156 6.71 2.76 8.48
N PHE A 157 6.85 2.34 7.24
CA PHE A 157 7.46 3.12 6.18
C PHE A 157 6.37 3.78 5.35
N ILE A 158 6.44 5.10 5.19
CA ILE A 158 5.60 5.88 4.30
C ILE A 158 6.53 6.48 3.27
N ILE A 159 6.38 6.07 2.03
CA ILE A 159 7.32 6.39 0.95
C ILE A 159 6.58 7.17 -0.11
N ASP A 160 7.08 8.35 -0.42
CA ASP A 160 6.62 9.11 -1.56
C ASP A 160 6.97 8.37 -2.85
N THR A 161 5.95 8.08 -3.63
CA THR A 161 6.04 7.36 -4.90
C THR A 161 5.80 8.27 -6.11
N SER A 162 6.12 9.55 -5.97
CA SER A 162 6.07 10.54 -7.05
C SER A 162 7.13 10.30 -8.12
N GLY A 163 6.95 10.92 -9.28
CA GLY A 163 7.88 10.79 -10.39
C GLY A 163 9.29 11.30 -10.08
N SER A 164 9.42 12.37 -9.28
CA SER A 164 10.71 12.89 -8.82
C SER A 164 11.47 11.88 -7.98
N MET A 165 10.80 11.24 -7.03
CA MET A 165 11.38 10.21 -6.17
C MET A 165 11.89 9.02 -6.98
N TYR A 166 11.10 8.51 -7.93
CA TYR A 166 11.55 7.41 -8.80
C TYR A 166 12.72 7.77 -9.68
N SER A 167 12.77 9.01 -10.18
CA SER A 167 13.81 9.44 -11.12
C SER A 167 15.14 9.70 -10.45
N TYR A 168 15.14 10.18 -9.20
CA TYR A 168 16.34 10.75 -8.60
C TYR A 168 16.70 10.17 -7.23
N ALA A 169 15.75 9.62 -6.47
CA ALA A 169 15.97 9.22 -5.09
C ALA A 169 15.74 7.73 -4.81
N TRP A 170 15.17 6.97 -5.75
CA TRP A 170 14.66 5.62 -5.47
C TRP A 170 15.73 4.64 -4.98
N GLU A 171 16.90 4.62 -5.56
CA GLU A 171 18.00 3.76 -5.08
C GLU A 171 18.39 4.14 -3.65
N ARG A 172 18.42 5.43 -3.35
CA ARG A 172 18.73 5.90 -2.01
C ARG A 172 17.63 5.56 -1.01
N VAL A 173 16.36 5.62 -1.42
CA VAL A 173 15.23 5.14 -0.59
C VAL A 173 15.40 3.67 -0.23
N LEU A 174 15.78 2.82 -1.21
CA LEU A 174 16.04 1.40 -0.97
C LEU A 174 17.14 1.20 0.07
N GLU A 175 18.26 1.92 -0.08
CA GLU A 175 19.38 1.85 0.87
C GLU A 175 18.97 2.30 2.28
N GLU A 176 18.24 3.39 2.40
CA GLU A 176 17.81 3.92 3.70
C GLU A 176 16.75 3.03 4.38
N VAL A 177 15.84 2.42 3.61
CA VAL A 177 14.89 1.44 4.15
C VAL A 177 15.63 0.18 4.62
N GLU A 178 16.59 -0.33 3.85
CA GLU A 178 17.41 -1.48 4.22
C GLU A 178 18.28 -1.18 5.45
N ALA A 179 18.91 -0.02 5.48
CA ALA A 179 19.68 0.47 6.62
C ALA A 179 18.80 0.60 7.87
N THR A 180 17.62 1.19 7.74
CA THR A 180 16.67 1.31 8.85
C THR A 180 16.24 -0.05 9.37
N LEU A 181 15.89 -1.00 8.50
CA LEU A 181 15.54 -2.35 8.90
C LEU A 181 16.69 -3.09 9.59
N SER A 182 17.94 -2.84 9.17
CA SER A 182 19.12 -3.49 9.77
C SER A 182 19.44 -2.99 11.16
N ILE A 183 19.07 -1.75 11.48
CA ILE A 183 19.27 -1.13 12.80
C ILE A 183 18.37 -1.80 13.86
N TYR A 184 17.18 -2.22 13.48
CA TYR A 184 16.25 -2.90 14.38
C TYR A 184 16.53 -4.42 14.37
N PRO A 185 17.02 -5.01 15.47
CA PRO A 185 17.31 -6.45 15.50
C PRO A 185 16.05 -7.27 15.26
N GLU A 186 14.96 -6.91 15.91
CA GLU A 186 13.65 -7.55 15.77
C GLU A 186 12.56 -6.56 16.19
N VAL A 187 11.46 -6.52 15.46
CA VAL A 187 10.26 -5.76 15.81
C VAL A 187 9.02 -6.67 15.77
N LYS A 188 7.95 -6.25 16.44
CA LYS A 188 6.70 -7.03 16.46
C LYS A 188 5.94 -6.99 15.14
N GLY A 189 6.17 -5.97 14.33
CA GLY A 189 5.54 -5.83 13.02
C GLY A 189 6.04 -4.65 12.23
N ILE A 190 5.98 -4.81 10.92
CA ILE A 190 6.40 -3.83 9.92
C ILE A 190 5.19 -3.50 9.06
N GLN A 191 5.13 -2.29 8.51
CA GLN A 191 4.19 -1.94 7.46
C GLN A 191 4.86 -1.02 6.45
N VAL A 192 4.47 -1.12 5.18
CA VAL A 192 4.96 -0.27 4.10
C VAL A 192 3.76 0.26 3.31
N MET A 193 3.72 1.56 3.19
CA MET A 193 2.65 2.30 2.52
C MET A 193 3.26 3.39 1.65
N ASN A 194 2.54 3.82 0.62
CA ASN A 194 2.91 5.05 -0.05
C ASN A 194 2.36 6.28 0.72
N ASP A 195 2.76 7.45 0.30
CA ASP A 195 2.35 8.74 0.84
C ASP A 195 0.83 8.99 0.76
N MET A 196 0.11 8.35 -0.17
CA MET A 196 -1.36 8.38 -0.27
C MET A 196 -2.06 7.32 0.61
N GLY A 197 -1.32 6.52 1.39
CA GLY A 197 -1.88 5.50 2.27
C GLY A 197 -2.20 4.15 1.58
N GLN A 198 -1.69 3.91 0.38
CA GLN A 198 -1.83 2.62 -0.28
C GLN A 198 -0.79 1.64 0.27
N TYR A 199 -1.23 0.43 0.54
CA TYR A 199 -0.37 -0.62 1.11
C TYR A 199 0.45 -1.31 0.03
N MET A 200 1.74 -1.51 0.25
CA MET A 200 2.58 -2.30 -0.65
C MET A 200 2.08 -3.74 -0.79
N PHE A 201 1.65 -4.35 0.31
CA PHE A 201 1.08 -5.70 0.33
C PHE A 201 -0.41 -5.63 0.64
N SER A 202 -1.26 -5.86 -0.35
CA SER A 202 -2.71 -5.85 -0.22
C SER A 202 -3.23 -6.85 0.82
N SER A 203 -2.59 -8.03 0.94
CA SER A 203 -2.91 -9.05 1.94
C SER A 203 -2.68 -8.61 3.39
N TYR A 204 -1.88 -7.57 3.61
CA TYR A 204 -1.62 -6.97 4.92
C TYR A 204 -2.29 -5.61 5.10
N ARG A 205 -3.31 -5.29 4.32
CA ARG A 205 -4.09 -4.07 4.51
C ARG A 205 -4.68 -4.01 5.92
N GLY A 206 -4.33 -2.97 6.67
CA GLY A 206 -4.76 -2.79 8.07
C GLY A 206 -4.18 -3.78 9.06
N LYS A 207 -3.20 -4.60 8.66
CA LYS A 207 -2.55 -5.62 9.49
C LYS A 207 -1.04 -5.41 9.48
N TRP A 208 -0.39 -5.87 10.55
CA TRP A 208 1.07 -5.87 10.62
C TRP A 208 1.65 -7.03 9.82
N ILE A 209 2.73 -6.75 9.10
CA ILE A 209 3.59 -7.77 8.50
C ILE A 209 4.48 -8.31 9.63
N PRO A 210 4.43 -9.61 9.96
CA PRO A 210 5.31 -10.19 10.98
C PRO A 210 6.78 -10.02 10.58
N ASP A 211 7.62 -9.63 11.53
CA ASP A 211 9.05 -9.47 11.28
C ASP A 211 9.75 -10.82 11.22
N THR A 212 10.19 -11.19 10.04
CA THR A 212 11.04 -12.36 9.80
C THR A 212 12.07 -12.03 8.72
N PRO A 213 13.24 -12.69 8.69
CA PRO A 213 14.25 -12.45 7.67
C PRO A 213 13.71 -12.60 6.24
N GLY A 214 12.78 -13.55 6.02
CA GLY A 214 12.13 -13.74 4.73
C GLY A 214 11.21 -12.57 4.36
N ARG A 215 10.48 -12.00 5.32
CA ARG A 215 9.60 -10.85 5.11
C ARG A 215 10.39 -9.57 4.85
N ARG A 216 11.47 -9.33 5.60
CA ARG A 216 12.38 -8.20 5.34
C ARG A 216 12.92 -8.24 3.92
N ARG A 217 13.40 -9.42 3.47
CA ARG A 217 13.84 -9.59 2.07
C ARG A 217 12.72 -9.34 1.06
N ALA A 218 11.51 -9.85 1.33
CA ALA A 218 10.36 -9.62 0.47
C ALA A 218 9.98 -8.13 0.39
N ILE A 219 10.07 -7.38 1.49
CA ILE A 219 9.85 -5.94 1.50
C ILE A 219 10.82 -5.24 0.54
N ILE A 220 12.12 -5.49 0.67
CA ILE A 220 13.14 -4.87 -0.20
C ILE A 220 12.96 -5.28 -1.66
N GLN A 221 12.68 -6.56 -1.93
CA GLN A 221 12.45 -7.05 -3.29
C GLN A 221 11.22 -6.39 -3.94
N ASN A 222 10.11 -6.32 -3.21
CA ASN A 222 8.89 -5.67 -3.72
C ASN A 222 9.09 -4.17 -3.88
N LEU A 223 9.82 -3.51 -2.97
CA LEU A 223 10.11 -2.09 -3.06
C LEU A 223 10.89 -1.75 -4.35
N ARG A 224 11.83 -2.62 -4.77
CA ARG A 224 12.58 -2.44 -6.04
C ARG A 224 11.68 -2.39 -7.28
N SER A 225 10.59 -3.13 -7.28
CA SER A 225 9.63 -3.21 -8.39
C SER A 225 8.31 -2.48 -8.10
N TRP A 226 8.23 -1.80 -6.96
CA TRP A 226 7.00 -1.11 -6.57
C TRP A 226 6.82 0.15 -7.38
N ASN A 227 5.86 0.12 -8.29
CA ASN A 227 5.62 1.17 -9.26
C ASN A 227 4.17 1.66 -9.11
N VAL A 228 3.91 2.41 -8.05
CA VAL A 228 2.63 3.04 -7.74
C VAL A 228 2.84 4.54 -7.81
N PHE A 229 1.94 5.25 -8.46
CA PHE A 229 2.03 6.71 -8.58
C PHE A 229 1.39 7.41 -7.39
N SER A 230 2.00 8.51 -6.94
CA SER A 230 1.43 9.41 -5.94
C SER A 230 1.60 10.89 -6.35
N ASN A 231 0.92 11.76 -5.61
CA ASN A 231 0.95 13.21 -5.81
C ASN A 231 1.74 13.93 -4.70
N SER A 232 2.74 13.28 -4.12
CA SER A 232 3.54 13.83 -3.01
C SER A 232 2.65 14.34 -1.86
N SER A 233 1.77 13.47 -1.34
CA SER A 233 0.82 13.81 -0.26
C SER A 233 1.09 13.02 1.05
N PRO A 234 2.24 13.24 1.72
CA PRO A 234 2.64 12.45 2.89
C PRO A 234 1.63 12.51 4.05
N VAL A 235 0.90 13.61 4.18
CA VAL A 235 -0.13 13.80 5.22
C VAL A 235 -1.23 12.76 5.13
N GLU A 236 -1.66 12.36 3.92
CA GLU A 236 -2.70 11.35 3.73
C GLU A 236 -2.22 9.97 4.24
N GLY A 237 -1.00 9.58 3.85
CA GLY A 237 -0.40 8.32 4.31
C GLY A 237 -0.19 8.29 5.83
N ILE A 238 0.26 9.42 6.41
CA ILE A 238 0.43 9.53 7.86
C ILE A 238 -0.92 9.44 8.58
N LYS A 239 -1.97 10.10 8.10
CA LYS A 239 -3.33 9.98 8.64
C LYS A 239 -3.83 8.55 8.59
N ALA A 240 -3.66 7.87 7.45
CA ALA A 240 -4.04 6.48 7.29
C ALA A 240 -3.28 5.56 8.25
N ALA A 241 -1.97 5.76 8.40
CA ALA A 241 -1.14 5.00 9.33
C ALA A 241 -1.55 5.21 10.79
N ILE A 242 -1.73 6.46 11.21
CA ILE A 242 -2.11 6.80 12.59
C ILE A 242 -3.50 6.25 12.92
N SER A 243 -4.49 6.47 12.05
CA SER A 243 -5.86 6.02 12.30
C SER A 243 -5.97 4.50 12.41
N THR A 244 -5.19 3.78 11.63
CA THR A 244 -5.23 2.32 11.59
C THR A 244 -4.40 1.66 12.68
N PHE A 245 -3.20 2.16 12.94
CA PHE A 245 -2.19 1.47 13.71
C PHE A 245 -1.86 2.10 15.06
N ALA A 246 -2.09 3.42 15.24
CA ALA A 246 -1.75 4.14 16.47
C ALA A 246 -2.79 3.87 17.58
N LYS A 247 -2.87 2.64 18.03
CA LYS A 247 -3.67 2.26 19.20
C LYS A 247 -2.80 2.39 20.46
N SER A 248 -3.43 2.79 21.57
CA SER A 248 -2.76 2.93 22.86
C SER A 248 -1.97 1.68 23.25
N GLY A 249 -0.78 1.85 23.78
CA GLY A 249 0.08 0.79 24.27
C GLY A 249 1.10 0.24 23.29
N LYS A 250 1.15 0.75 22.05
CA LYS A 250 2.14 0.33 21.05
C LYS A 250 3.16 1.45 20.78
N LYS A 251 4.43 1.12 20.84
CA LYS A 251 5.50 2.03 20.43
C LYS A 251 5.75 1.88 18.95
N ILE A 252 5.43 2.92 18.20
CA ILE A 252 5.49 2.92 16.74
C ILE A 252 6.47 3.99 16.27
N SER A 253 7.41 3.65 15.40
CA SER A 253 8.15 4.61 14.59
C SER A 253 7.60 4.63 13.18
N ILE A 254 7.26 5.81 12.70
CA ILE A 254 6.85 6.05 11.32
C ILE A 254 8.01 6.76 10.63
N TYR A 255 8.52 6.18 9.55
CA TYR A 255 9.56 6.75 8.72
C TYR A 255 8.92 7.28 7.44
N VAL A 256 9.02 8.58 7.22
CA VAL A 256 8.44 9.27 6.06
C VAL A 256 9.57 9.65 5.13
N PHE A 257 9.50 9.19 3.89
CA PHE A 257 10.47 9.44 2.83
C PHE A 257 9.83 10.31 1.75
N GLY A 258 10.46 11.42 1.39
CA GLY A 258 9.94 12.30 0.35
C GLY A 258 10.89 13.43 -0.02
N ASP A 259 10.58 14.12 -1.11
CA ASP A 259 11.32 15.29 -1.64
C ASP A 259 10.43 16.54 -1.76
N ASP A 260 9.11 16.36 -1.71
CA ASP A 260 8.13 17.44 -1.79
C ASP A 260 6.89 17.13 -0.92
N SER A 261 6.04 18.11 -0.74
CA SER A 261 4.77 17.95 -0.03
C SER A 261 3.70 18.90 -0.57
N ASP A 262 2.65 18.31 -1.12
CA ASP A 262 1.44 19.02 -1.55
C ASP A 262 0.45 19.27 -0.39
N SER A 263 0.95 19.14 0.84
CA SER A 263 0.15 19.19 2.05
C SER A 263 -0.29 20.61 2.38
N THR A 264 -1.58 20.76 2.68
CA THR A 264 -2.11 22.04 3.18
C THR A 264 -1.77 22.25 4.64
N GLU A 265 -1.63 23.51 5.07
CA GLU A 265 -1.41 23.87 6.49
C GLU A 265 -2.49 23.26 7.41
N LYS A 266 -3.73 23.22 6.97
CA LYS A 266 -4.84 22.55 7.67
C LYS A 266 -4.58 21.06 7.88
N GLY A 267 -4.10 20.37 6.84
CA GLY A 267 -3.77 18.95 6.90
C GLY A 267 -2.63 18.65 7.86
N ILE A 268 -1.59 19.50 7.85
CA ILE A 268 -0.45 19.40 8.77
C ILE A 268 -0.91 19.59 10.23
N ASN A 269 -1.71 20.63 10.49
CA ASN A 269 -2.25 20.90 11.82
C ASN A 269 -3.14 19.78 12.35
N GLU A 270 -3.94 19.16 11.49
CA GLU A 270 -4.79 18.03 11.87
C GLU A 270 -3.97 16.80 12.31
N VAL A 271 -2.90 16.48 11.58
CA VAL A 271 -2.00 15.37 11.94
C VAL A 271 -1.21 15.67 13.21
N THR A 272 -0.66 16.87 13.34
CA THR A 272 0.12 17.25 14.53
C THR A 272 -0.75 17.28 15.78
N ASN A 273 -1.98 17.78 15.71
CA ASN A 273 -2.93 17.74 16.82
C ASN A 273 -3.26 16.30 17.21
N ARG A 274 -3.52 15.44 16.23
CA ARG A 274 -3.81 14.03 16.48
C ARG A 274 -2.64 13.29 17.10
N LEU A 275 -1.41 13.58 16.66
CA LEU A 275 -0.19 13.03 17.26
C LEU A 275 -0.01 13.51 18.70
N ALA A 276 -0.25 14.79 18.96
CA ALA A 276 -0.18 15.35 20.31
C ALA A 276 -1.20 14.67 21.24
N GLU A 277 -2.45 14.47 20.80
CA GLU A 277 -3.47 13.74 21.57
C GLU A 277 -3.01 12.33 21.94
N ILE A 278 -2.49 11.56 20.96
CA ILE A 278 -2.04 10.19 21.18
C ILE A 278 -0.85 10.14 22.14
N ASN A 279 0.08 11.07 22.00
CA ASN A 279 1.30 11.10 22.81
C ASN A 279 1.10 11.71 24.20
N ASN A 280 0.14 12.63 24.37
CA ASN A 280 -0.18 13.27 25.67
C ASN A 280 -0.88 12.35 26.68
N THR A 281 -1.35 11.18 26.26
CA THR A 281 -1.96 10.20 27.17
C THR A 281 -0.98 9.67 28.23
N ARG A 282 0.28 10.10 28.21
CA ARG A 282 1.34 9.63 29.12
C ARG A 282 2.17 10.80 29.65
N ALA A 283 1.75 11.38 30.76
CA ALA A 283 2.55 12.39 31.46
C ALA A 283 3.96 11.84 31.79
N ASN A 284 5.01 12.52 31.33
CA ASN A 284 6.43 12.21 31.56
C ASN A 284 6.99 10.92 30.93
N ALA A 285 6.34 10.33 29.94
CA ALA A 285 6.86 9.14 29.25
C ALA A 285 7.25 9.41 27.79
N LYS A 286 8.08 8.52 27.22
CA LYS A 286 8.44 8.55 25.80
C LYS A 286 7.17 8.46 24.94
N PRO A 287 7.08 9.18 23.82
CA PRO A 287 5.90 9.18 22.95
C PRO A 287 5.59 7.77 22.41
N TRP A 288 4.30 7.48 22.23
CA TRP A 288 3.84 6.23 21.65
C TRP A 288 4.11 6.15 20.15
N VAL A 289 3.94 7.28 19.46
CA VAL A 289 4.14 7.39 18.01
C VAL A 289 5.19 8.46 17.77
N ARG A 290 6.28 8.06 17.11
CA ARG A 290 7.32 8.97 16.60
C ARG A 290 7.29 8.98 15.10
N ILE A 291 7.51 10.15 14.53
CA ILE A 291 7.67 10.32 13.10
C ILE A 291 9.09 10.79 12.81
N HIS A 292 9.82 9.98 12.09
CA HIS A 292 11.11 10.32 11.52
C HIS A 292 10.90 10.66 10.05
N ALA A 293 11.49 11.74 9.59
CA ALA A 293 11.41 12.16 8.19
C ALA A 293 12.78 12.11 7.55
N ILE A 294 12.84 11.57 6.35
CA ILE A 294 14.02 11.50 5.50
C ILE A 294 13.68 12.26 4.22
N GLY A 295 14.28 13.44 4.07
CA GLY A 295 14.11 14.31 2.92
C GLY A 295 15.19 14.08 1.88
N PHE A 296 14.81 14.03 0.61
CA PHE A 296 15.72 13.91 -0.51
C PHE A 296 15.70 15.22 -1.30
N SER A 297 16.89 15.78 -1.56
CA SER A 297 16.98 16.92 -2.46
C SER A 297 16.96 16.44 -3.90
N THR A 298 15.89 16.71 -4.62
CA THR A 298 15.73 16.37 -6.03
C THR A 298 15.68 17.63 -6.88
N LEU A 299 15.88 17.50 -8.19
CA LEU A 299 15.86 18.66 -9.11
C LEU A 299 14.45 19.26 -9.29
N TRP A 300 13.39 18.54 -8.89
CA TRP A 300 12.01 18.90 -9.17
C TRP A 300 11.13 18.98 -7.92
N GLY A 301 11.63 18.48 -6.77
CA GLY A 301 10.93 18.57 -5.50
C GLY A 301 11.08 19.94 -4.85
N ASP A 302 10.09 20.36 -4.08
CA ASP A 302 10.16 21.54 -3.22
C ASP A 302 10.65 21.13 -1.82
N ASP A 303 11.96 21.03 -1.67
CA ASP A 303 12.65 20.67 -0.40
C ASP A 303 12.16 21.52 0.78
N LYS A 304 11.71 22.74 0.52
CA LYS A 304 11.23 23.64 1.57
C LYS A 304 9.89 23.18 2.14
N LYS A 305 8.94 22.81 1.29
CA LYS A 305 7.62 22.31 1.73
C LYS A 305 7.75 21.01 2.50
N PHE A 306 8.57 20.07 1.99
CA PHE A 306 8.82 18.82 2.72
C PHE A 306 9.50 19.10 4.07
N SER A 307 10.49 19.97 4.11
CA SER A 307 11.21 20.35 5.36
C SER A 307 10.30 21.00 6.39
N GLU A 308 9.37 21.85 5.97
CA GLU A 308 8.37 22.47 6.84
C GLU A 308 7.45 21.41 7.48
N LEU A 309 6.91 20.52 6.65
CA LEU A 309 6.12 19.36 7.10
C LEU A 309 6.91 18.48 8.07
N ALA A 310 8.10 18.06 7.65
CA ALA A 310 9.00 17.21 8.45
C ALA A 310 9.33 17.84 9.80
N GLY A 311 9.63 19.14 9.79
CA GLY A 311 9.91 19.91 11.01
C GLY A 311 8.71 19.98 11.97
N ALA A 312 7.49 20.15 11.46
CA ALA A 312 6.28 20.14 12.27
C ALA A 312 6.02 18.76 12.89
N LEU A 313 6.10 17.70 12.10
CA LEU A 313 5.85 16.31 12.53
C LEU A 313 6.87 15.84 13.56
N THR A 314 8.16 16.06 13.30
CA THR A 314 9.24 15.59 14.17
C THR A 314 9.26 16.31 15.51
N ARG A 315 9.02 17.62 15.53
CA ARG A 315 8.89 18.39 16.78
C ARG A 315 7.73 17.90 17.65
N THR A 316 6.57 17.62 17.04
CA THR A 316 5.38 17.19 17.78
C THR A 316 5.50 15.75 18.29
N SER A 317 6.18 14.87 17.54
CA SER A 317 6.27 13.43 17.86
C SER A 317 7.56 13.03 18.59
N GLY A 318 8.53 13.93 18.73
CA GLY A 318 9.85 13.63 19.29
C GLY A 318 10.69 12.73 18.36
N GLY A 319 10.45 12.83 17.05
CA GLY A 319 11.24 12.16 16.01
C GLY A 319 12.43 13.01 15.54
N VAL A 320 13.04 12.59 14.45
CA VAL A 320 14.22 13.23 13.85
C VAL A 320 13.97 13.49 12.37
N PHE A 321 14.40 14.64 11.88
CA PHE A 321 14.46 14.94 10.45
C PHE A 321 15.90 14.83 9.96
N VAL A 322 16.09 14.09 8.87
CA VAL A 322 17.37 13.94 8.17
C VAL A 322 17.16 14.39 6.73
N GLY A 323 17.85 15.48 6.36
CA GLY A 323 17.91 15.92 4.97
C GLY A 323 19.12 15.27 4.27
N LEU A 324 18.89 14.57 3.20
CA LEU A 324 19.93 13.98 2.36
C LEU A 324 20.14 14.91 1.16
N THR A 325 21.22 15.68 1.19
CA THR A 325 21.60 16.54 0.07
C THR A 325 22.15 15.69 -1.05
N SER A 326 21.68 16.02 -2.25
CA SER A 326 22.00 15.45 -3.57
C SER A 326 23.08 14.39 -3.66
N LEU A 327 22.67 13.41 -4.29
CA LEU A 327 23.34 12.31 -4.96
C LEU A 327 24.56 12.76 -5.77
N ASN A 328 25.71 12.48 -5.24
CA ASN A 328 26.92 12.24 -6.03
C ASN A 328 27.28 10.77 -5.91
#